data_ec0a1fcbc573c33a401461f01282566b
#
_entry.id   ec0a1fcbc573c33a401461f01282566b
#
_cell.length_a   1.000
_cell.length_b   1.000
_cell.length_c   1.000
_cell.angle_alpha   90.00
_cell.angle_beta   90.00
_cell.angle_gamma   90.00
#
_symmetry.space_group_name_H-M   'P 1'
#
loop_
_entity.id
_entity.type
_entity.pdbx_description
1 polymer ?
#
loop_
_entity_poly.entity_id
_entity_poly.type
_entity_poly.pdbx_seq_one_letter_code
_entity_poly.pdbx_strand_id
1 'polypeptide(L)'
;MRFHHCIGDGTAMNTVMHRLMDTTPDAPIERPTPHSNHDHTLGPLLEPLVSTIEGTIKLADDLVHEGMEFLRHPEHLLNLPAQAASGALALSRVLLLPPEAKTPFKGQLGVQKCVAWSAPVPLDQVKQIGKVAGAKVNDVLLAAVAGALRAYLIGRDFKVDGLEIRAVIPVDLRPPSRAHDLGNEFGLVFLSLPLGTPSPVVRLAEVKQRMEALKRSPEAHVFYGLLNFFGRTPAQVEEQAVNLFGSKATAVMTNVRGPTEQLYLAGNRIRNIMFWVPQSGRLGMGISIMSYCGQVTLGVITDAGLVPDPQKITTAFEREFHVLYDVIVAKEHGNESAS
;
A
#
# COMPACT_ATOMS: atom_id res chain seq x y z
N MET A 1 -10.15 19.18 0.67
CA MET A 1 -10.82 18.53 -0.48
C MET A 1 -11.06 17.07 -0.12
N ARG A 2 -12.18 16.46 -0.48
CA ARG A 2 -12.50 15.06 -0.20
C ARG A 2 -13.09 14.42 -1.44
N PHE A 3 -12.51 13.32 -1.89
CA PHE A 3 -12.97 12.54 -3.04
C PHE A 3 -13.43 11.16 -2.59
N HIS A 4 -14.41 10.61 -3.28
CA HIS A 4 -14.82 9.24 -3.07
C HIS A 4 -13.86 8.29 -3.80
N HIS A 5 -13.45 7.20 -3.19
CA HIS A 5 -12.43 6.27 -3.73
C HIS A 5 -12.87 5.55 -5.01
N CYS A 6 -14.17 5.56 -5.34
CA CYS A 6 -14.65 4.97 -6.61
C CYS A 6 -14.17 5.74 -7.86
N ILE A 7 -13.71 7.00 -7.72
CA ILE A 7 -13.19 7.81 -8.84
C ILE A 7 -11.82 7.29 -9.29
N GLY A 8 -11.02 6.80 -8.35
CA GLY A 8 -9.69 6.28 -8.64
C GLY A 8 -8.92 5.91 -7.39
N ASP A 9 -7.90 5.10 -7.59
CA ASP A 9 -6.93 4.72 -6.57
C ASP A 9 -5.92 5.84 -6.27
N GLY A 10 -4.92 5.54 -5.42
CA GLY A 10 -3.92 6.52 -4.99
C GLY A 10 -3.14 7.16 -6.14
N THR A 11 -2.82 6.42 -7.19
CA THR A 11 -2.10 6.94 -8.37
C THR A 11 -2.99 7.89 -9.17
N ALA A 12 -4.23 7.48 -9.44
CA ALA A 12 -5.23 8.31 -10.12
C ALA A 12 -5.54 9.58 -9.32
N MET A 13 -5.71 9.48 -8.00
CA MET A 13 -5.94 10.63 -7.13
C MET A 13 -4.76 11.60 -7.09
N ASN A 14 -3.53 11.11 -7.13
CA ASN A 14 -2.34 11.95 -7.24
C ASN A 14 -2.35 12.75 -8.55
N THR A 15 -2.74 12.15 -9.67
CA THR A 15 -2.89 12.83 -10.96
C THR A 15 -3.97 13.92 -10.89
N VAL A 16 -5.12 13.65 -10.28
CA VAL A 16 -6.18 14.64 -10.07
C VAL A 16 -5.68 15.81 -9.22
N MET A 17 -5.01 15.51 -8.11
CA MET A 17 -4.46 16.53 -7.21
C MET A 17 -3.43 17.41 -7.93
N HIS A 18 -2.56 16.82 -8.74
CA HIS A 18 -1.56 17.56 -9.51
C HIS A 18 -2.21 18.51 -10.53
N ARG A 19 -3.30 18.09 -11.17
CA ARG A 19 -4.05 18.95 -12.13
C ARG A 19 -4.89 20.05 -11.49
N LEU A 20 -5.19 19.94 -10.20
CA LEU A 20 -5.94 20.94 -9.44
C LEU A 20 -5.05 22.00 -8.79
N MET A 21 -3.73 21.84 -8.90
CA MET A 21 -2.75 22.68 -8.26
C MET A 21 -1.84 23.33 -9.31
N ASP A 22 -1.36 24.51 -8.99
CA ASP A 22 -0.44 25.27 -9.84
C ASP A 22 1.01 24.96 -9.47
N THR A 23 1.91 25.13 -10.44
CA THR A 23 3.37 25.03 -10.23
C THR A 23 4.02 26.38 -9.91
N THR A 24 3.26 27.47 -10.05
CA THR A 24 3.70 28.84 -9.73
C THR A 24 2.65 29.57 -8.88
N PRO A 25 3.06 30.50 -8.00
CA PRO A 25 2.11 31.25 -7.17
C PRO A 25 1.21 32.20 -7.97
N ASP A 26 1.68 32.67 -9.13
CA ASP A 26 1.02 33.65 -9.98
C ASP A 26 0.35 33.00 -11.20
N ALA A 27 0.00 31.75 -11.12
CA ALA A 27 -0.67 31.05 -12.21
C ALA A 27 -1.98 31.77 -12.59
N PRO A 28 -2.21 32.02 -13.89
CA PRO A 28 -3.43 32.72 -14.32
C PRO A 28 -4.66 31.86 -13.98
N ILE A 29 -5.66 32.51 -13.41
CA ILE A 29 -6.96 31.86 -13.18
C ILE A 29 -7.65 31.74 -14.55
N GLU A 30 -7.46 30.63 -15.22
CA GLU A 30 -8.21 30.31 -16.42
C GLU A 30 -9.69 30.09 -16.04
N ARG A 31 -10.56 31.00 -16.48
CA ARG A 31 -11.99 30.77 -16.38
C ARG A 31 -12.32 29.63 -17.34
N PRO A 32 -12.97 28.55 -16.87
CA PRO A 32 -13.38 27.50 -17.78
C PRO A 32 -14.25 28.12 -18.88
N THR A 33 -13.80 28.03 -20.12
CA THR A 33 -14.66 28.33 -21.27
C THR A 33 -15.84 27.37 -21.19
N PRO A 34 -17.09 27.85 -21.32
CA PRO A 34 -18.24 26.96 -21.36
C PRO A 34 -17.99 25.95 -22.49
N HIS A 35 -17.78 24.69 -22.12
CA HIS A 35 -17.67 23.64 -23.12
C HIS A 35 -19.01 23.63 -23.88
N SER A 36 -18.98 23.95 -25.17
CA SER A 36 -20.08 23.61 -26.06
C SER A 36 -20.38 22.12 -25.84
N ASN A 37 -21.66 21.81 -25.62
CA ASN A 37 -22.14 20.43 -25.50
C ASN A 37 -21.66 19.63 -26.72
N HIS A 38 -20.49 18.99 -26.59
CA HIS A 38 -20.17 17.85 -27.42
C HIS A 38 -20.86 16.65 -26.75
N ASP A 39 -21.81 16.09 -27.47
CA ASP A 39 -22.39 14.80 -27.16
C ASP A 39 -21.25 13.81 -26.88
N HIS A 40 -20.98 13.57 -25.61
CA HIS A 40 -20.06 12.53 -25.19
C HIS A 40 -20.77 11.17 -25.35
N THR A 41 -20.85 10.70 -26.57
CA THR A 41 -20.98 9.29 -26.84
C THR A 41 -19.64 8.65 -26.45
N LEU A 42 -19.54 8.20 -25.19
CA LEU A 42 -18.38 7.48 -24.63
C LEU A 42 -18.16 6.11 -25.31
N GLY A 43 -19.06 5.70 -26.22
CA GLY A 43 -19.04 4.40 -26.88
C GLY A 43 -17.72 4.04 -27.58
N PRO A 44 -17.18 4.84 -28.51
CA PRO A 44 -15.97 4.47 -29.25
C PRO A 44 -14.68 4.48 -28.44
N LEU A 45 -14.65 5.20 -27.31
CA LEU A 45 -13.49 5.24 -26.40
C LEU A 45 -13.43 4.07 -25.42
N LEU A 46 -14.55 3.37 -25.22
CA LEU A 46 -14.67 2.25 -24.28
C LEU A 46 -14.46 0.89 -24.94
N GLU A 47 -14.61 0.75 -26.26
CA GLU A 47 -14.45 -0.53 -26.94
C GLU A 47 -13.07 -1.20 -26.76
N PRO A 48 -11.93 -0.50 -26.90
CA PRO A 48 -10.63 -1.13 -26.63
C PRO A 48 -10.41 -1.41 -25.15
N LEU A 49 -11.03 -0.61 -24.27
CA LEU A 49 -10.94 -0.81 -22.82
C LEU A 49 -11.72 -2.05 -22.37
N VAL A 50 -12.92 -2.23 -22.92
CA VAL A 50 -13.79 -3.37 -22.62
C VAL A 50 -13.15 -4.68 -23.07
N SER A 51 -12.55 -4.74 -24.27
CA SER A 51 -11.92 -5.97 -24.78
C SER A 51 -10.67 -6.39 -23.99
N THR A 52 -9.87 -5.41 -23.51
CA THR A 52 -8.69 -5.69 -22.67
C THR A 52 -9.10 -6.08 -21.24
N ILE A 53 -10.13 -5.41 -20.70
CA ILE A 53 -10.70 -5.74 -19.39
C ILE A 53 -11.39 -7.10 -19.44
N GLU A 54 -12.15 -7.40 -20.50
CA GLU A 54 -12.80 -8.71 -20.67
C GLU A 54 -11.78 -9.85 -20.78
N GLY A 55 -10.66 -9.65 -21.47
CA GLY A 55 -9.58 -10.63 -21.53
C GLY A 55 -8.90 -10.88 -20.18
N THR A 56 -8.63 -9.83 -19.41
CA THR A 56 -8.03 -9.93 -18.06
C THR A 56 -9.04 -10.48 -17.05
N ILE A 57 -10.31 -10.11 -17.19
CA ILE A 57 -11.38 -10.60 -16.32
C ILE A 57 -11.68 -12.08 -16.61
N LYS A 58 -11.70 -12.49 -17.90
CA LYS A 58 -11.87 -13.89 -18.29
C LYS A 58 -10.75 -14.76 -17.72
N LEU A 59 -9.49 -14.32 -17.83
CA LEU A 59 -8.35 -15.01 -17.24
C LEU A 59 -8.45 -15.10 -15.71
N ALA A 60 -8.98 -14.07 -15.06
CA ALA A 60 -9.16 -14.04 -13.62
C ALA A 60 -10.36 -14.87 -13.15
N ASP A 61 -11.48 -14.86 -13.88
CA ASP A 61 -12.64 -15.73 -13.63
C ASP A 61 -12.26 -17.20 -13.85
N ASP A 62 -11.51 -17.52 -14.89
CA ASP A 62 -11.00 -18.85 -15.16
C ASP A 62 -10.05 -19.30 -14.03
N LEU A 63 -9.13 -18.44 -13.56
CA LEU A 63 -8.22 -18.71 -12.44
C LEU A 63 -8.97 -18.92 -11.12
N VAL A 64 -10.06 -18.19 -10.86
CA VAL A 64 -10.86 -18.35 -9.64
C VAL A 64 -11.71 -19.62 -9.72
N HIS A 65 -12.36 -19.89 -10.85
CA HIS A 65 -13.11 -21.13 -11.03
C HIS A 65 -12.22 -22.36 -10.97
N GLU A 66 -11.12 -22.36 -11.69
CA GLU A 66 -10.12 -23.44 -11.62
C GLU A 66 -9.53 -23.54 -10.22
N GLY A 67 -9.18 -22.43 -9.57
CA GLY A 67 -8.62 -22.41 -8.21
C GLY A 67 -9.58 -22.95 -7.15
N MET A 68 -10.87 -22.71 -7.26
CA MET A 68 -11.88 -23.30 -6.37
C MET A 68 -12.07 -24.80 -6.63
N GLU A 69 -11.96 -25.23 -7.87
CA GLU A 69 -12.03 -26.65 -8.25
C GLU A 69 -10.77 -27.41 -7.79
N PHE A 70 -9.59 -26.78 -7.83
CA PHE A 70 -8.34 -27.32 -7.32
C PHE A 70 -8.28 -27.46 -5.80
N LEU A 71 -8.98 -26.59 -5.06
CA LEU A 71 -9.13 -26.80 -3.62
C LEU A 71 -9.94 -28.05 -3.28
N ARG A 72 -10.82 -28.49 -4.22
CA ARG A 72 -11.59 -29.71 -4.09
C ARG A 72 -10.84 -30.94 -4.63
N HIS A 73 -9.98 -30.76 -5.63
CA HIS A 73 -9.27 -31.80 -6.35
C HIS A 73 -7.79 -31.44 -6.60
N PRO A 74 -6.95 -31.45 -5.55
CA PRO A 74 -5.54 -31.05 -5.66
C PRO A 74 -4.70 -31.88 -6.61
N GLU A 75 -5.16 -33.08 -6.99
CA GLU A 75 -4.50 -33.95 -7.96
C GLU A 75 -4.46 -33.37 -9.38
N HIS A 76 -5.34 -32.43 -9.72
CA HIS A 76 -5.36 -31.76 -11.03
C HIS A 76 -4.23 -30.72 -11.21
N LEU A 77 -3.55 -30.31 -10.13
CA LEU A 77 -2.41 -29.36 -10.18
C LEU A 77 -1.22 -29.89 -11.02
N LEU A 78 -1.08 -31.19 -11.14
CA LEU A 78 0.04 -31.82 -11.84
C LEU A 78 -0.02 -31.71 -13.37
N ASN A 79 -1.18 -31.36 -13.92
CA ASN A 79 -1.41 -31.32 -15.37
C ASN A 79 -1.58 -29.92 -15.95
N LEU A 80 -1.35 -28.88 -15.14
CA LEU A 80 -1.56 -27.48 -15.56
C LEU A 80 -0.34 -26.88 -16.26
N PRO A 81 -0.55 -25.96 -17.22
CA PRO A 81 0.51 -25.09 -17.71
C PRO A 81 1.15 -24.32 -16.54
N ALA A 82 2.46 -24.10 -16.58
CA ALA A 82 3.23 -23.50 -15.48
C ALA A 82 2.66 -22.16 -14.97
N GLN A 83 2.02 -21.37 -15.85
CA GLN A 83 1.39 -20.11 -15.47
C GLN A 83 0.09 -20.31 -14.69
N ALA A 84 -0.77 -21.23 -15.10
CA ALA A 84 -2.00 -21.56 -14.39
C ALA A 84 -1.70 -22.23 -13.05
N ALA A 85 -0.71 -23.10 -12.97
CA ALA A 85 -0.23 -23.70 -11.73
C ALA A 85 0.28 -22.64 -10.74
N SER A 86 1.00 -21.62 -11.20
CA SER A 86 1.50 -20.54 -10.34
C SER A 86 0.36 -19.65 -9.79
N GLY A 87 -0.67 -19.39 -10.59
CA GLY A 87 -1.88 -18.67 -10.17
C GLY A 87 -2.69 -19.46 -9.13
N ALA A 88 -2.93 -20.73 -9.37
CA ALA A 88 -3.61 -21.63 -8.43
C ALA A 88 -2.88 -21.75 -7.08
N LEU A 89 -1.54 -21.84 -7.10
CA LEU A 89 -0.72 -21.82 -5.89
C LEU A 89 -0.80 -20.49 -5.15
N ALA A 90 -0.80 -19.37 -5.85
CA ALA A 90 -0.94 -18.06 -5.23
C ALA A 90 -2.32 -17.90 -4.58
N LEU A 91 -3.39 -18.32 -5.28
CA LEU A 91 -4.75 -18.32 -4.73
C LEU A 91 -4.84 -19.23 -3.48
N SER A 92 -4.32 -20.44 -3.53
CA SER A 92 -4.33 -21.34 -2.39
C SER A 92 -3.56 -20.78 -1.20
N ARG A 93 -2.39 -20.15 -1.42
CA ARG A 93 -1.64 -19.46 -0.36
C ARG A 93 -2.47 -18.37 0.31
N VAL A 94 -3.16 -17.55 -0.47
CA VAL A 94 -4.01 -16.47 0.05
C VAL A 94 -5.20 -17.03 0.83
N LEU A 95 -5.90 -18.03 0.30
CA LEU A 95 -7.07 -18.63 0.95
C LEU A 95 -6.69 -19.41 2.20
N LEU A 96 -5.59 -20.15 2.18
CA LEU A 96 -5.10 -20.96 3.29
C LEU A 96 -4.27 -20.16 4.31
N LEU A 97 -3.98 -18.87 4.03
CA LEU A 97 -3.28 -18.02 4.97
C LEU A 97 -4.00 -18.03 6.32
N PRO A 98 -3.35 -18.43 7.42
CA PRO A 98 -4.02 -18.51 8.71
C PRO A 98 -4.44 -17.11 9.19
N PRO A 99 -5.45 -17.02 10.05
CA PRO A 99 -5.74 -15.77 10.76
C PRO A 99 -4.49 -15.26 11.46
N GLU A 100 -4.38 -13.95 11.57
CA GLU A 100 -3.22 -13.33 12.18
C GLU A 100 -3.23 -13.47 13.71
N ALA A 101 -2.04 -13.40 14.31
CA ALA A 101 -1.89 -13.41 15.76
C ALA A 101 -2.71 -12.29 16.42
N LYS A 102 -3.26 -12.57 17.58
CA LYS A 102 -3.98 -11.57 18.39
C LYS A 102 -2.95 -10.57 18.94
N THR A 103 -3.09 -9.33 18.55
CA THR A 103 -2.25 -8.21 19.04
C THR A 103 -3.14 -7.05 19.50
N PRO A 104 -2.62 -6.07 20.24
CA PRO A 104 -3.36 -4.85 20.56
C PRO A 104 -3.86 -4.05 19.35
N PHE A 105 -3.37 -4.34 18.15
CA PHE A 105 -3.83 -3.71 16.90
C PHE A 105 -5.12 -4.34 16.35
N LYS A 106 -5.58 -5.48 16.90
CA LYS A 106 -6.74 -6.23 16.39
C LYS A 106 -7.79 -6.40 17.48
N GLY A 107 -9.03 -6.16 17.12
CA GLY A 107 -10.16 -6.29 18.03
C GLY A 107 -11.46 -5.87 17.36
N GLN A 108 -12.47 -5.62 18.17
CA GLN A 108 -13.72 -5.05 17.71
C GLN A 108 -13.51 -3.57 17.36
N LEU A 109 -13.90 -3.19 16.15
CA LEU A 109 -13.77 -1.81 15.70
C LEU A 109 -14.91 -0.94 16.21
N GLY A 110 -14.55 0.26 16.66
CA GLY A 110 -15.49 1.31 17.01
C GLY A 110 -15.73 2.28 15.84
N VAL A 111 -16.54 3.29 16.09
CA VAL A 111 -16.85 4.35 15.12
C VAL A 111 -15.75 5.42 15.12
N GLN A 112 -15.20 5.74 16.29
CA GLN A 112 -14.23 6.82 16.45
C GLN A 112 -12.87 6.41 15.89
N LYS A 113 -12.25 7.30 15.12
CA LYS A 113 -10.93 7.14 14.53
C LYS A 113 -9.98 8.23 15.02
N CYS A 114 -8.72 7.86 15.19
CA CYS A 114 -7.64 8.79 15.49
C CYS A 114 -6.70 8.88 14.29
N VAL A 115 -6.13 10.06 14.05
CA VAL A 115 -5.15 10.29 12.98
C VAL A 115 -3.91 10.96 13.54
N ALA A 116 -2.77 10.59 13.00
CA ALA A 116 -1.50 11.23 13.28
C ALA A 116 -0.62 11.21 12.03
N TRP A 117 0.38 12.08 12.00
CA TRP A 117 1.39 12.11 10.95
C TRP A 117 2.75 12.47 11.52
N SER A 118 3.81 11.99 10.87
CA SER A 118 5.19 12.27 11.26
C SER A 118 5.65 13.66 10.84
N ALA A 119 6.71 14.16 11.47
CA ALA A 119 7.55 15.13 10.82
C ALA A 119 8.08 14.56 9.49
N PRO A 120 8.30 15.41 8.47
CA PRO A 120 8.86 14.96 7.21
C PRO A 120 10.31 14.47 7.38
N VAL A 121 10.65 13.34 6.76
CA VAL A 121 12.02 12.83 6.68
C VAL A 121 12.58 13.05 5.27
N PRO A 122 13.89 13.39 5.11
CA PRO A 122 14.48 13.66 3.80
C PRO A 122 14.50 12.42 2.91
N LEU A 123 13.90 12.50 1.72
CA LEU A 123 13.89 11.40 0.75
C LEU A 123 15.30 10.99 0.31
N ASP A 124 16.23 11.94 0.27
CA ASP A 124 17.61 11.65 -0.11
C ASP A 124 18.34 10.81 0.93
N GLN A 125 18.07 11.02 2.22
CA GLN A 125 18.56 10.13 3.27
C GLN A 125 17.96 8.72 3.16
N VAL A 126 16.68 8.59 2.82
CA VAL A 126 16.05 7.28 2.54
C VAL A 126 16.77 6.58 1.38
N LYS A 127 17.09 7.32 0.30
CA LYS A 127 17.83 6.80 -0.86
C LYS A 127 19.27 6.39 -0.49
N GLN A 128 19.94 7.17 0.37
CA GLN A 128 21.28 6.83 0.86
C GLN A 128 21.28 5.50 1.64
N ILE A 129 20.35 5.33 2.58
CA ILE A 129 20.18 4.04 3.27
C ILE A 129 19.97 2.92 2.25
N GLY A 130 19.07 3.15 1.27
CA GLY A 130 18.76 2.17 0.23
C GLY A 130 19.98 1.80 -0.61
N LYS A 131 20.81 2.78 -0.99
CA LYS A 131 22.04 2.59 -1.77
C LYS A 131 23.05 1.71 -1.02
N VAL A 132 23.32 2.03 0.23
CA VAL A 132 24.27 1.29 1.08
C VAL A 132 23.78 -0.12 1.37
N ALA A 133 22.51 -0.29 1.75
CA ALA A 133 21.92 -1.59 2.07
C ALA A 133 21.50 -2.42 0.84
N GLY A 134 21.65 -1.88 -0.39
CA GLY A 134 21.13 -2.49 -1.61
C GLY A 134 19.62 -2.67 -1.58
N ALA A 135 18.88 -1.80 -0.87
CA ALA A 135 17.43 -1.83 -0.69
C ALA A 135 16.73 -0.72 -1.48
N LYS A 136 15.45 -0.89 -1.78
CA LYS A 136 14.65 0.17 -2.42
C LYS A 136 14.07 1.11 -1.36
N VAL A 137 13.74 2.33 -1.77
CA VAL A 137 13.09 3.35 -0.91
C VAL A 137 11.92 2.75 -0.12
N ASN A 138 11.07 1.98 -0.78
CA ASN A 138 9.93 1.34 -0.13
C ASN A 138 10.35 0.36 0.97
N ASP A 139 11.40 -0.42 0.76
CA ASP A 139 11.89 -1.41 1.73
C ASP A 139 12.40 -0.71 2.99
N VAL A 140 13.13 0.40 2.84
CA VAL A 140 13.63 1.22 3.94
C VAL A 140 12.48 1.79 4.78
N LEU A 141 11.48 2.39 4.12
CA LEU A 141 10.32 3.00 4.79
C LEU A 141 9.48 1.95 5.51
N LEU A 142 9.24 0.80 4.90
CA LEU A 142 8.50 -0.31 5.53
C LEU A 142 9.26 -0.91 6.72
N ALA A 143 10.59 -0.98 6.66
CA ALA A 143 11.41 -1.44 7.79
C ALA A 143 11.34 -0.46 8.97
N ALA A 144 11.36 0.86 8.71
CA ALA A 144 11.17 1.88 9.74
C ALA A 144 9.77 1.81 10.36
N VAL A 145 8.72 1.59 9.54
CA VAL A 145 7.36 1.38 10.03
C VAL A 145 7.26 0.13 10.90
N ALA A 146 7.87 -0.99 10.48
CA ALA A 146 7.89 -2.21 11.31
C ALA A 146 8.55 -1.97 12.66
N GLY A 147 9.64 -1.18 12.71
CA GLY A 147 10.28 -0.74 13.94
C GLY A 147 9.39 0.13 14.81
N ALA A 148 8.68 1.07 14.20
CA ALA A 148 7.75 1.94 14.90
C ALA A 148 6.59 1.15 15.56
N LEU A 149 6.01 0.20 14.82
CA LEU A 149 4.96 -0.67 15.34
C LEU A 149 5.48 -1.59 16.46
N ARG A 150 6.71 -2.11 16.31
CA ARG A 150 7.39 -2.84 17.39
C ARG A 150 7.54 -1.98 18.64
N ALA A 151 8.06 -0.76 18.50
CA ALA A 151 8.27 0.16 19.62
C ALA A 151 6.95 0.51 20.30
N TYR A 152 5.87 0.70 19.54
CA TYR A 152 4.55 0.95 20.08
C TYR A 152 4.04 -0.22 20.95
N LEU A 153 4.18 -1.47 20.48
CA LEU A 153 3.76 -2.65 21.22
C LEU A 153 4.57 -2.84 22.51
N ILE A 154 5.89 -2.64 22.43
CA ILE A 154 6.77 -2.69 23.63
C ILE A 154 6.34 -1.62 24.65
N GLY A 155 6.02 -0.42 24.19
CA GLY A 155 5.50 0.66 25.04
C GLY A 155 4.13 0.40 25.66
N ARG A 156 3.47 -0.70 25.26
CA ARG A 156 2.22 -1.23 25.84
C ARG A 156 2.45 -2.55 26.59
N ASP A 157 3.66 -2.86 26.98
CA ASP A 157 4.06 -4.10 27.67
C ASP A 157 3.67 -5.39 26.92
N PHE A 158 3.55 -5.31 25.58
CA PHE A 158 3.22 -6.47 24.76
C PHE A 158 4.51 -7.17 24.29
N LYS A 159 4.54 -8.51 24.46
CA LYS A 159 5.67 -9.33 24.00
C LYS A 159 5.73 -9.39 22.49
N VAL A 160 6.87 -9.05 21.91
CA VAL A 160 7.08 -8.97 20.47
C VAL A 160 8.05 -10.02 19.93
N ASP A 161 8.60 -10.90 20.78
CA ASP A 161 9.57 -11.92 20.36
C ASP A 161 8.96 -12.87 19.32
N GLY A 162 9.60 -12.98 18.16
CA GLY A 162 9.10 -13.76 17.04
C GLY A 162 7.80 -13.26 16.41
N LEU A 163 7.30 -12.09 16.83
CA LEU A 163 6.04 -11.56 16.34
C LEU A 163 6.18 -11.08 14.89
N GLU A 164 5.25 -11.52 14.08
CA GLU A 164 4.99 -10.99 12.75
C GLU A 164 3.55 -10.51 12.66
N ILE A 165 3.34 -9.39 11.98
CA ILE A 165 2.01 -8.93 11.55
C ILE A 165 1.99 -8.74 10.05
N ARG A 166 0.82 -8.86 9.45
CA ARG A 166 0.68 -8.67 8.00
C ARG A 166 0.06 -7.33 7.68
N ALA A 167 0.63 -6.68 6.66
CA ALA A 167 0.06 -5.53 6.02
C ALA A 167 -0.47 -5.91 4.64
N VAL A 168 -1.65 -5.43 4.30
CA VAL A 168 -2.16 -5.45 2.92
C VAL A 168 -1.56 -4.27 2.18
N ILE A 169 -0.87 -4.54 1.07
CA ILE A 169 -0.25 -3.51 0.24
C ILE A 169 -0.92 -3.51 -1.13
N PRO A 170 -1.57 -2.41 -1.54
CA PRO A 170 -2.03 -2.24 -2.91
C PRO A 170 -0.85 -2.13 -3.87
N VAL A 171 -0.91 -2.84 -4.98
CA VAL A 171 0.08 -2.81 -6.06
C VAL A 171 -0.62 -2.36 -7.32
N ASP A 172 -0.17 -1.24 -7.88
CA ASP A 172 -0.67 -0.75 -9.17
C ASP A 172 -0.32 -1.73 -10.29
N LEU A 173 -1.32 -2.17 -11.03
CA LEU A 173 -1.19 -3.13 -12.13
C LEU A 173 -1.27 -2.45 -13.51
N ARG A 174 -1.43 -1.12 -13.55
CA ARG A 174 -1.46 -0.39 -14.80
C ARG A 174 -0.12 -0.47 -15.52
N PRO A 175 -0.13 -0.70 -16.83
CA PRO A 175 1.07 -0.55 -17.63
C PRO A 175 1.51 0.93 -17.65
N PRO A 176 2.81 1.22 -17.81
CA PRO A 176 3.33 2.60 -17.82
C PRO A 176 2.63 3.53 -18.82
N SER A 177 2.12 2.99 -19.93
CA SER A 177 1.36 3.74 -20.94
C SER A 177 0.02 4.29 -20.44
N ARG A 178 -0.55 3.70 -19.39
CA ARG A 178 -1.83 4.09 -18.77
C ARG A 178 -1.69 4.60 -17.34
N ALA A 179 -0.48 4.98 -16.92
CA ALA A 179 -0.21 5.43 -15.55
C ALA A 179 -1.01 6.67 -15.10
N HIS A 180 -1.59 7.42 -16.04
CA HIS A 180 -2.39 8.62 -15.78
C HIS A 180 -3.90 8.40 -15.88
N ASP A 181 -4.34 7.18 -16.19
CA ASP A 181 -5.76 6.86 -16.30
C ASP A 181 -6.43 6.88 -14.93
N LEU A 182 -7.68 7.33 -14.92
CA LEU A 182 -8.51 7.26 -13.73
C LEU A 182 -9.04 5.83 -13.55
N GLY A 183 -9.56 5.55 -12.36
CA GLY A 183 -10.14 4.25 -12.01
C GLY A 183 -9.32 3.49 -10.97
N ASN A 184 -9.73 2.26 -10.69
CA ASN A 184 -9.11 1.37 -9.70
C ASN A 184 -8.56 0.14 -10.42
N GLU A 185 -7.24 0.09 -10.63
CA GLU A 185 -6.57 -1.03 -11.29
C GLU A 185 -5.37 -1.48 -10.44
N PHE A 186 -5.67 -2.10 -9.31
CA PHE A 186 -4.67 -2.55 -8.38
C PHE A 186 -4.98 -3.96 -7.85
N GLY A 187 -3.93 -4.72 -7.61
CA GLY A 187 -4.00 -5.95 -6.84
C GLY A 187 -3.60 -5.72 -5.38
N LEU A 188 -3.84 -6.71 -4.54
CA LEU A 188 -3.41 -6.70 -3.14
C LEU A 188 -2.37 -7.78 -2.90
N VAL A 189 -1.39 -7.49 -2.06
CA VAL A 189 -0.43 -8.49 -1.57
C VAL A 189 -0.34 -8.41 -0.05
N PHE A 190 -0.04 -9.54 0.59
CA PHE A 190 0.16 -9.62 2.04
C PHE A 190 1.65 -9.62 2.36
N LEU A 191 2.14 -8.50 2.92
CA LEU A 191 3.50 -8.42 3.42
C LEU A 191 3.54 -8.74 4.91
N SER A 192 4.30 -9.77 5.30
CA SER A 192 4.63 -10.03 6.70
C SER A 192 5.71 -9.06 7.17
N LEU A 193 5.44 -8.30 8.23
CA LEU A 193 6.34 -7.34 8.85
C LEU A 193 7.00 -7.97 10.08
N PRO A 194 8.34 -7.99 10.18
CA PRO A 194 9.09 -8.65 11.25
C PRO A 194 9.19 -7.77 12.49
N LEU A 195 8.11 -7.67 13.27
CA LEU A 195 8.10 -6.90 14.52
C LEU A 195 8.96 -7.56 15.61
N GLY A 196 9.15 -8.87 15.53
CA GLY A 196 10.01 -9.63 16.45
C GLY A 196 11.49 -9.32 16.33
N THR A 197 11.95 -8.82 15.18
CA THR A 197 13.36 -8.57 14.89
C THR A 197 13.86 -7.27 15.54
N PRO A 198 14.75 -7.30 16.55
CA PRO A 198 15.20 -6.11 17.27
C PRO A 198 16.11 -5.22 16.43
N SER A 199 17.04 -5.81 15.68
CA SER A 199 18.04 -5.07 14.90
C SER A 199 17.40 -4.38 13.69
N PRO A 200 17.54 -3.04 13.54
CA PRO A 200 16.98 -2.31 12.39
C PRO A 200 17.57 -2.78 11.06
N VAL A 201 18.85 -3.13 11.02
CA VAL A 201 19.54 -3.60 9.80
C VAL A 201 19.03 -4.97 9.38
N VAL A 202 18.89 -5.90 10.33
CA VAL A 202 18.34 -7.25 10.05
C VAL A 202 16.88 -7.12 9.63
N ARG A 203 16.10 -6.27 10.28
CA ARG A 203 14.71 -5.99 9.93
C ARG A 203 14.58 -5.44 8.51
N LEU A 204 15.48 -4.54 8.08
CA LEU A 204 15.51 -4.04 6.71
C LEU A 204 15.82 -5.17 5.71
N ALA A 205 16.79 -6.03 6.01
CA ALA A 205 17.14 -7.16 5.15
C ALA A 205 15.97 -8.15 4.99
N GLU A 206 15.25 -8.46 6.08
CA GLU A 206 14.07 -9.32 6.03
C GLU A 206 12.92 -8.68 5.22
N VAL A 207 12.62 -7.40 5.43
CA VAL A 207 11.60 -6.68 4.66
C VAL A 207 11.95 -6.67 3.18
N LYS A 208 13.21 -6.38 2.82
CA LYS A 208 13.71 -6.42 1.43
C LYS A 208 13.47 -7.78 0.80
N GLN A 209 13.90 -8.86 1.47
CA GLN A 209 13.75 -10.23 0.97
C GLN A 209 12.27 -10.57 0.72
N ARG A 210 11.39 -10.22 1.64
CA ARG A 210 9.94 -10.46 1.53
C ARG A 210 9.33 -9.65 0.38
N MET A 211 9.71 -8.39 0.22
CA MET A 211 9.25 -7.54 -0.88
C MET A 211 9.73 -8.06 -2.25
N GLU A 212 10.95 -8.56 -2.33
CA GLU A 212 11.46 -9.19 -3.56
C GLU A 212 10.70 -10.46 -3.92
N ALA A 213 10.36 -11.29 -2.93
CA ALA A 213 9.55 -12.49 -3.13
C ALA A 213 8.14 -12.13 -3.63
N LEU A 214 7.49 -11.13 -3.03
CA LEU A 214 6.16 -10.65 -3.46
C LEU A 214 6.16 -10.10 -4.89
N LYS A 215 7.19 -9.37 -5.30
CA LYS A 215 7.30 -8.84 -6.67
C LYS A 215 7.43 -9.93 -7.74
N ARG A 216 7.93 -11.11 -7.38
CA ARG A 216 8.03 -12.27 -8.28
C ARG A 216 6.78 -13.15 -8.23
N SER A 217 5.88 -12.91 -7.30
CA SER A 217 4.65 -13.68 -7.12
C SER A 217 3.53 -13.13 -8.03
N PRO A 218 2.66 -13.98 -8.57
CA PRO A 218 1.45 -13.56 -9.28
C PRO A 218 0.34 -13.09 -8.32
N GLU A 219 0.60 -13.01 -7.01
CA GLU A 219 -0.40 -12.75 -5.97
C GLU A 219 -1.23 -11.48 -6.23
N ALA A 220 -0.60 -10.38 -6.68
CA ALA A 220 -1.31 -9.15 -6.99
C ALA A 220 -2.36 -9.33 -8.11
N HIS A 221 -2.03 -10.07 -9.17
CA HIS A 221 -2.95 -10.33 -10.29
C HIS A 221 -4.09 -11.27 -9.86
N VAL A 222 -3.78 -12.30 -9.08
CA VAL A 222 -4.79 -13.21 -8.50
C VAL A 222 -5.75 -12.43 -7.61
N PHE A 223 -5.25 -11.54 -6.78
CA PHE A 223 -6.09 -10.69 -5.93
C PHE A 223 -6.94 -9.70 -6.73
N TYR A 224 -6.40 -9.13 -7.80
CA TYR A 224 -7.17 -8.29 -8.71
C TYR A 224 -8.35 -9.05 -9.32
N GLY A 225 -8.11 -10.29 -9.76
CA GLY A 225 -9.18 -11.18 -10.24
C GLY A 225 -10.23 -11.47 -9.17
N LEU A 226 -9.80 -11.77 -7.93
CA LEU A 226 -10.73 -11.98 -6.81
C LEU A 226 -11.57 -10.74 -6.51
N LEU A 227 -10.97 -9.54 -6.49
CA LEU A 227 -11.70 -8.29 -6.27
C LEU A 227 -12.74 -8.05 -7.36
N ASN A 228 -12.41 -8.29 -8.63
CA ASN A 228 -13.35 -8.17 -9.75
C ASN A 228 -14.48 -9.18 -9.65
N PHE A 229 -14.18 -10.41 -9.25
CA PHE A 229 -15.20 -11.45 -9.04
C PHE A 229 -16.15 -11.05 -7.91
N PHE A 230 -15.64 -10.72 -6.73
CA PHE A 230 -16.46 -10.34 -5.58
C PHE A 230 -17.27 -9.06 -5.83
N GLY A 231 -16.72 -8.06 -6.55
CA GLY A 231 -17.44 -6.84 -6.92
C GLY A 231 -18.66 -7.06 -7.84
N ARG A 232 -18.83 -8.28 -8.39
CA ARG A 232 -20.00 -8.69 -9.18
C ARG A 232 -20.96 -9.59 -8.40
N THR A 233 -20.61 -9.96 -7.19
CA THR A 233 -21.44 -10.81 -6.33
C THR A 233 -22.39 -9.95 -5.46
N PRO A 234 -23.47 -10.55 -4.91
CA PRO A 234 -24.30 -9.86 -3.94
C PRO A 234 -23.52 -9.36 -2.73
N ALA A 235 -23.92 -8.22 -2.18
CA ALA A 235 -23.22 -7.54 -1.07
C ALA A 235 -22.92 -8.45 0.14
N GLN A 236 -23.77 -9.45 0.41
CA GLN A 236 -23.53 -10.41 1.50
C GLN A 236 -22.30 -11.30 1.27
N VAL A 237 -22.03 -11.67 0.00
CA VAL A 237 -20.85 -12.46 -0.38
C VAL A 237 -19.59 -11.58 -0.32
N GLU A 238 -19.70 -10.35 -0.81
CA GLU A 238 -18.63 -9.35 -0.72
C GLU A 238 -18.24 -9.08 0.74
N GLU A 239 -19.21 -8.88 1.63
CA GLU A 239 -18.97 -8.67 3.05
C GLU A 239 -18.23 -9.85 3.70
N GLN A 240 -18.61 -11.08 3.37
CA GLN A 240 -17.93 -12.27 3.87
C GLN A 240 -16.49 -12.34 3.37
N ALA A 241 -16.24 -12.02 2.10
CA ALA A 241 -14.90 -11.96 1.52
C ALA A 241 -14.04 -10.89 2.21
N VAL A 242 -14.56 -9.67 2.38
CA VAL A 242 -13.90 -8.57 3.08
C VAL A 242 -13.56 -8.96 4.52
N ASN A 243 -14.46 -9.62 5.23
CA ASN A 243 -14.25 -10.10 6.59
C ASN A 243 -13.20 -11.22 6.65
N LEU A 244 -13.20 -12.15 5.69
CA LEU A 244 -12.22 -13.22 5.58
C LEU A 244 -10.81 -12.63 5.38
N PHE A 245 -10.62 -11.79 4.37
CA PHE A 245 -9.32 -11.18 4.07
C PHE A 245 -8.87 -10.20 5.16
N GLY A 246 -9.80 -9.42 5.73
CA GLY A 246 -9.53 -8.53 6.85
C GLY A 246 -9.08 -9.26 8.13
N SER A 247 -9.46 -10.54 8.31
CA SER A 247 -8.96 -11.36 9.43
C SER A 247 -7.48 -11.72 9.29
N LYS A 248 -6.96 -11.71 8.06
CA LYS A 248 -5.60 -12.18 7.70
C LYS A 248 -4.53 -11.09 7.75
N ALA A 249 -4.91 -9.83 7.99
CA ALA A 249 -3.99 -8.71 8.11
C ALA A 249 -4.35 -7.78 9.28
N THR A 250 -3.40 -6.98 9.71
CA THR A 250 -3.55 -5.97 10.78
C THR A 250 -3.80 -4.57 10.21
N ALA A 251 -3.14 -4.23 9.11
CA ALA A 251 -3.17 -2.89 8.53
C ALA A 251 -3.24 -2.91 7.01
N VAL A 252 -3.77 -1.84 6.43
CA VAL A 252 -3.52 -1.49 5.03
C VAL A 252 -2.35 -0.51 5.00
N MET A 253 -1.36 -0.77 4.16
CA MET A 253 -0.20 0.12 3.98
C MET A 253 -0.07 0.49 2.52
N THR A 254 0.04 1.78 2.23
CA THR A 254 0.25 2.26 0.87
C THR A 254 1.35 3.30 0.83
N ASN A 255 2.16 3.25 -0.23
CA ASN A 255 3.18 4.24 -0.50
C ASN A 255 2.89 4.87 -1.86
N VAL A 256 2.64 6.18 -1.85
CA VAL A 256 2.34 6.97 -3.04
C VAL A 256 3.46 7.97 -3.29
N ARG A 257 4.02 7.92 -4.50
CA ARG A 257 4.99 8.91 -4.94
C ARG A 257 4.24 10.16 -5.38
N GLY A 258 4.36 11.23 -4.60
CA GLY A 258 3.77 12.52 -4.91
C GLY A 258 4.66 13.41 -5.78
N PRO A 259 4.21 14.65 -6.03
CA PRO A 259 4.92 15.63 -6.83
C PRO A 259 6.32 15.93 -6.29
N THR A 260 7.27 16.02 -7.21
CA THR A 260 8.67 16.37 -6.89
C THR A 260 8.90 17.86 -6.82
N GLU A 261 8.03 18.65 -7.45
CA GLU A 261 8.07 20.10 -7.50
C GLU A 261 7.13 20.75 -6.50
N GLN A 262 7.40 22.01 -6.17
CA GLN A 262 6.57 22.79 -5.28
C GLN A 262 5.23 23.10 -5.97
N LEU A 263 4.13 22.83 -5.27
CA LEU A 263 2.78 23.12 -5.73
C LEU A 263 2.16 24.29 -4.94
N TYR A 264 1.22 24.96 -5.61
CA TYR A 264 0.47 26.08 -5.08
C TYR A 264 -1.04 25.83 -5.24
N LEU A 265 -1.82 26.36 -4.35
CA LEU A 265 -3.28 26.36 -4.43
C LEU A 265 -3.78 27.78 -4.21
N ALA A 266 -4.39 28.38 -5.23
CA ALA A 266 -4.82 29.78 -5.21
C ALA A 266 -3.71 30.74 -4.72
N GLY A 267 -2.52 30.63 -5.31
CA GLY A 267 -1.35 31.43 -4.97
C GLY A 267 -0.62 31.05 -3.68
N ASN A 268 -1.19 30.17 -2.85
CA ASN A 268 -0.58 29.76 -1.58
C ASN A 268 0.26 28.52 -1.73
N ARG A 269 1.49 28.57 -1.22
CA ARG A 269 2.43 27.44 -1.21
C ARG A 269 1.87 26.27 -0.40
N ILE A 270 1.81 25.07 -0.98
CA ILE A 270 1.50 23.84 -0.29
C ILE A 270 2.75 23.36 0.44
N ARG A 271 2.70 23.31 1.76
CA ARG A 271 3.85 22.91 2.58
C ARG A 271 4.02 21.41 2.67
N ASN A 272 2.90 20.68 2.74
CA ASN A 272 2.89 19.23 2.87
C ASN A 272 1.62 18.66 2.24
N ILE A 273 1.73 17.46 1.70
CA ILE A 273 0.60 16.68 1.16
C ILE A 273 0.59 15.34 1.89
N MET A 274 -0.60 14.94 2.32
CA MET A 274 -0.79 13.64 2.97
C MET A 274 -2.20 13.13 2.70
N PHE A 275 -2.38 11.84 2.87
CA PHE A 275 -3.68 11.19 2.76
C PHE A 275 -3.80 10.09 3.82
N TRP A 276 -5.01 9.62 4.04
CA TRP A 276 -5.28 8.50 4.92
C TRP A 276 -5.94 7.38 4.15
N VAL A 277 -5.48 6.17 4.42
CA VAL A 277 -6.00 4.97 3.77
C VAL A 277 -7.40 4.66 4.32
N PRO A 278 -8.40 4.41 3.46
CA PRO A 278 -9.70 3.95 3.92
C PRO A 278 -9.56 2.64 4.71
N GLN A 279 -10.23 2.58 5.85
CA GLN A 279 -10.33 1.36 6.64
C GLN A 279 -11.58 0.60 6.20
N SER A 280 -11.47 -0.69 5.96
CA SER A 280 -12.59 -1.57 5.61
C SER A 280 -12.49 -2.91 6.33
N GLY A 281 -13.62 -3.57 6.49
CA GLY A 281 -13.68 -4.87 7.14
C GLY A 281 -13.20 -4.81 8.59
N ARG A 282 -12.28 -5.70 8.95
CA ARG A 282 -11.72 -5.83 10.30
C ARG A 282 -10.36 -5.15 10.49
N LEU A 283 -9.97 -4.29 9.56
CA LEU A 283 -8.68 -3.60 9.60
C LEU A 283 -8.80 -2.31 10.41
N GLY A 284 -8.24 -2.30 11.60
CA GLY A 284 -8.28 -1.16 12.54
C GLY A 284 -7.18 -0.12 12.31
N MET A 285 -6.29 -0.33 11.33
CA MET A 285 -5.15 0.56 11.06
C MET A 285 -4.95 0.77 9.56
N GLY A 286 -4.74 2.03 9.17
CA GLY A 286 -4.28 2.42 7.85
C GLY A 286 -2.99 3.21 7.96
N ILE A 287 -1.99 2.87 7.16
CA ILE A 287 -0.69 3.53 7.11
C ILE A 287 -0.46 4.02 5.69
N SER A 288 -0.25 5.31 5.56
CA SER A 288 0.06 5.98 4.30
C SER A 288 1.47 6.57 4.34
N ILE A 289 2.21 6.38 3.27
CA ILE A 289 3.52 7.01 3.06
C ILE A 289 3.38 7.89 1.82
N MET A 290 3.74 9.17 1.94
CA MET A 290 3.66 10.12 0.84
C MET A 290 4.96 10.88 0.70
N SER A 291 5.52 10.90 -0.52
CA SER A 291 6.64 11.79 -0.81
C SER A 291 6.14 13.07 -1.49
N TYR A 292 6.69 14.23 -1.10
CA TYR A 292 6.39 15.53 -1.70
C TYR A 292 7.59 16.44 -1.56
N CYS A 293 8.02 17.09 -2.65
CA CYS A 293 9.16 18.03 -2.64
C CYS A 293 10.42 17.48 -1.94
N GLY A 294 10.79 16.22 -2.20
CA GLY A 294 11.98 15.62 -1.58
C GLY A 294 11.83 15.26 -0.11
N GLN A 295 10.63 15.33 0.45
CA GLN A 295 10.32 14.93 1.82
C GLN A 295 9.36 13.74 1.82
N VAL A 296 9.43 12.90 2.85
CA VAL A 296 8.52 11.76 3.06
C VAL A 296 7.80 11.95 4.37
N THR A 297 6.48 11.83 4.36
CA THR A 297 5.64 11.90 5.56
C THR A 297 4.87 10.59 5.73
N LEU A 298 4.86 10.07 6.95
CA LEU A 298 4.04 8.93 7.37
C LEU A 298 2.72 9.44 7.93
N GLY A 299 1.59 8.95 7.41
CA GLY A 299 0.26 9.13 7.98
C GLY A 299 -0.26 7.83 8.59
N VAL A 300 -0.85 7.91 9.76
CA VAL A 300 -1.45 6.77 10.47
C VAL A 300 -2.87 7.11 10.85
N ILE A 301 -3.83 6.27 10.44
CA ILE A 301 -5.21 6.30 10.91
C ILE A 301 -5.50 5.02 11.68
N THR A 302 -6.11 5.13 12.85
CA THR A 302 -6.36 4.00 13.74
C THR A 302 -7.78 4.02 14.27
N ASP A 303 -8.26 2.85 14.68
CA ASP A 303 -9.45 2.76 15.54
C ASP A 303 -9.09 3.21 16.96
N ALA A 304 -9.88 4.16 17.49
CA ALA A 304 -9.61 4.76 18.80
C ALA A 304 -9.66 3.76 19.96
N GLY A 305 -10.46 2.69 19.83
CA GLY A 305 -10.55 1.63 20.82
C GLY A 305 -9.33 0.71 20.85
N LEU A 306 -8.62 0.58 19.73
CA LEU A 306 -7.44 -0.28 19.61
C LEU A 306 -6.14 0.50 19.81
N VAL A 307 -5.99 1.64 19.12
CA VAL A 307 -4.80 2.49 19.14
C VAL A 307 -5.25 3.94 19.34
N PRO A 308 -5.45 4.39 20.59
CA PRO A 308 -5.96 5.72 20.90
C PRO A 308 -4.93 6.84 20.66
N ASP A 309 -3.65 6.49 20.55
CA ASP A 309 -2.51 7.40 20.52
C ASP A 309 -1.57 7.13 19.31
N PRO A 310 -2.08 7.22 18.05
CA PRO A 310 -1.27 6.95 16.86
C PRO A 310 -0.03 7.85 16.73
N GLN A 311 -0.01 8.98 17.43
CA GLN A 311 1.15 9.87 17.51
C GLN A 311 2.41 9.15 18.02
N LYS A 312 2.25 8.19 18.91
CA LYS A 312 3.39 7.38 19.39
C LYS A 312 4.01 6.54 18.27
N ILE A 313 3.19 6.07 17.31
CA ILE A 313 3.69 5.33 16.14
C ILE A 313 4.46 6.27 15.22
N THR A 314 3.93 7.46 14.93
CA THR A 314 4.60 8.41 14.02
C THR A 314 5.91 8.93 14.61
N THR A 315 5.95 9.25 15.90
CA THR A 315 7.20 9.62 16.60
C THR A 315 8.21 8.47 16.65
N ALA A 316 7.74 7.24 16.84
CA ALA A 316 8.62 6.07 16.80
C ALA A 316 9.16 5.83 15.38
N PHE A 317 8.40 6.10 14.32
CA PHE A 317 8.87 6.01 12.94
C PHE A 317 10.03 6.99 12.68
N GLU A 318 9.90 8.23 13.10
CA GLU A 318 10.97 9.24 12.98
C GLU A 318 12.27 8.75 13.65
N ARG A 319 12.15 8.24 14.87
CA ARG A 319 13.29 7.69 15.61
C ARG A 319 13.90 6.48 14.93
N GLU A 320 13.10 5.51 14.49
CA GLU A 320 13.58 4.31 13.80
C GLU A 320 14.26 4.64 12.48
N PHE A 321 13.75 5.65 11.77
CA PHE A 321 14.39 6.16 10.55
C PHE A 321 15.78 6.73 10.84
N HIS A 322 15.91 7.58 11.85
CA HIS A 322 17.21 8.14 12.23
C HIS A 322 18.20 7.06 12.69
N VAL A 323 17.74 6.09 13.48
CA VAL A 323 18.57 4.95 13.89
C VAL A 323 19.06 4.15 12.68
N LEU A 324 18.18 3.90 11.69
CA LEU A 324 18.58 3.23 10.44
C LEU A 324 19.63 4.04 9.68
N TYR A 325 19.44 5.35 9.57
CA TYR A 325 20.38 6.24 8.89
C TYR A 325 21.75 6.22 9.57
N ASP A 326 21.80 6.42 10.88
CA ASP A 326 23.04 6.47 11.66
C ASP A 326 23.80 5.13 11.59
N VAL A 327 23.10 4.01 11.73
CA VAL A 327 23.74 2.69 11.74
C VAL A 327 24.26 2.27 10.37
N ILE A 328 23.58 2.66 9.29
CA ILE A 328 23.91 2.20 7.93
C ILE A 328 24.85 3.20 7.25
N VAL A 329 24.55 4.51 7.31
CA VAL A 329 25.27 5.53 6.52
C VAL A 329 26.44 6.10 7.30
N ALA A 330 26.29 6.42 8.59
CA ALA A 330 27.36 7.02 9.37
C ALA A 330 28.53 6.05 9.62
N LYS A 331 28.27 4.74 9.70
CA LYS A 331 29.33 3.73 9.84
C LYS A 331 30.20 3.57 8.58
N GLU A 332 29.65 3.77 7.39
CA GLU A 332 30.44 3.74 6.15
C GLU A 332 31.45 4.88 6.09
N HIS A 333 31.03 6.10 6.43
CA HIS A 333 31.92 7.26 6.46
C HIS A 333 33.02 7.16 7.52
N GLY A 334 32.77 6.44 8.63
CA GLY A 334 33.78 6.16 9.64
C GLY A 334 34.85 5.14 9.19
N ASN A 335 34.52 4.21 8.31
CA ASN A 335 35.47 3.24 7.75
C ASN A 335 36.31 3.82 6.59
N GLU A 336 35.74 4.72 5.79
CA GLU A 336 36.49 5.38 4.69
C GLU A 336 37.49 6.42 5.21
N SER A 337 37.27 7.01 6.39
CA SER A 337 38.20 7.95 7.02
C SER A 337 39.32 7.27 7.83
N ALA A 338 39.25 5.96 8.03
CA ALA A 338 40.24 5.17 8.79
C ALA A 338 41.12 4.27 7.89
N SER A 339 40.89 4.27 6.57
CA SER A 339 41.73 3.61 5.54
C SER A 339 42.52 4.65 4.73
#